data_027e5b8dc606cc4eab322b4f3181d038
#
_entry.id   027e5b8dc606cc4eab322b4f3181d038
#
_cell.length_a   1.000
_cell.length_b   1.000
_cell.length_c   1.000
_cell.angle_alpha   90.00
_cell.angle_beta   90.00
_cell.angle_gamma   90.00
#
_symmetry.space_group_name_H-M   'P 1'
#
loop_
_entity.id
_entity.type
_entity.pdbx_description
1 polymer ?
#
loop_
_entity_poly.entity_id
_entity_poly.type
_entity_poly.pdbx_seq_one_letter_code
_entity_poly.pdbx_strand_id
1 'polypeptide(L)'
;METQLKNVIDFATVVKGYKKLFNVEIKSSAVNEIYMYECSQCHLTFFQPSITGDESFYSELAKNSWYHMKNKWEFEQALEDISPHDRVLEIGCGTGNFLKKLKDRGIEQVVGIDINEDALKEAKRKGIEVYKTTIEELVERENQSFDVVCSFQVLEHVPNPRSFLEASIDLLKPGGKLIIGIPNSEGFLKEIRFNLLDMPPHHLTRWNMKTILYLEKILPLRVERYSFEPIAKYHMAWYAQNKLLNCAERIFGKQIVEFLDNFIITRMLLNCFSRCLFLPMLSITGTINKIRGHTLYVKYRKVR
;
A
#
# COMPACT_ATOMS: atom_id res chain seq x y z
N MET A 1 -13.10 21.73 3.34
CA MET A 1 -12.66 20.73 2.33
C MET A 1 -13.92 20.04 1.83
N GLU A 2 -14.21 20.11 0.54
CA GLU A 2 -15.36 19.38 -0.03
C GLU A 2 -14.99 17.91 -0.19
N THR A 3 -15.86 17.03 0.29
CA THR A 3 -15.66 15.58 0.24
C THR A 3 -16.93 14.91 -0.25
N GLN A 4 -16.79 13.82 -0.97
CA GLN A 4 -17.87 12.99 -1.46
C GLN A 4 -17.88 11.65 -0.72
N LEU A 5 -19.02 11.31 -0.10
CA LEU A 5 -19.21 9.97 0.45
C LEU A 5 -19.27 8.94 -0.70
N LYS A 6 -18.42 7.92 -0.64
CA LYS A 6 -18.33 6.86 -1.64
C LYS A 6 -18.94 5.56 -1.16
N ASN A 7 -18.80 5.24 0.12
CA ASN A 7 -19.30 3.99 0.69
C ASN A 7 -19.49 4.09 2.21
N VAL A 8 -20.33 3.20 2.74
CA VAL A 8 -20.47 2.97 4.18
C VAL A 8 -20.22 1.50 4.44
N ILE A 9 -19.36 1.22 5.41
CA ILE A 9 -18.87 -0.13 5.70
C ILE A 9 -19.30 -0.49 7.12
N ASP A 10 -20.00 -1.60 7.28
CA ASP A 10 -20.30 -2.17 8.58
C ASP A 10 -19.01 -2.67 9.25
N PHE A 11 -18.66 -2.05 10.37
CA PHE A 11 -17.40 -2.36 11.05
C PHE A 11 -17.42 -3.76 11.71
N ALA A 12 -18.59 -4.26 12.11
CA ALA A 12 -18.69 -5.61 12.63
C ALA A 12 -18.31 -6.68 11.58
N THR A 13 -18.61 -6.42 10.31
CA THR A 13 -18.17 -7.28 9.19
C THR A 13 -16.65 -7.26 9.03
N VAL A 14 -16.01 -6.10 9.20
CA VAL A 14 -14.54 -5.98 9.16
C VAL A 14 -13.90 -6.77 10.30
N VAL A 15 -14.39 -6.58 11.54
CA VAL A 15 -13.89 -7.29 12.75
C VAL A 15 -13.99 -8.80 12.58
N LYS A 16 -15.17 -9.29 12.16
CA LYS A 16 -15.38 -10.72 11.89
C LYS A 16 -14.46 -11.25 10.79
N GLY A 17 -14.24 -10.46 9.77
CA GLY A 17 -13.35 -10.80 8.67
C GLY A 17 -11.90 -10.99 9.11
N TYR A 18 -11.34 -10.06 9.88
CA TYR A 18 -9.98 -10.15 10.42
C TYR A 18 -9.82 -11.37 11.34
N LYS A 19 -10.78 -11.62 12.24
CA LYS A 19 -10.75 -12.82 13.09
C LYS A 19 -10.77 -14.10 12.26
N LYS A 20 -11.64 -14.17 11.25
CA LYS A 20 -11.82 -15.38 10.42
C LYS A 20 -10.63 -15.66 9.50
N LEU A 21 -10.07 -14.64 8.85
CA LEU A 21 -9.06 -14.80 7.78
C LEU A 21 -7.63 -14.77 8.30
N PHE A 22 -7.36 -13.97 9.33
CA PHE A 22 -6.01 -13.72 9.83
C PHE A 22 -5.82 -14.12 11.29
N ASN A 23 -6.89 -14.56 11.97
CA ASN A 23 -6.92 -14.80 13.42
C ASN A 23 -6.53 -13.54 14.25
N VAL A 24 -6.77 -12.35 13.70
CA VAL A 24 -6.49 -11.07 14.35
C VAL A 24 -7.72 -10.58 15.08
N GLU A 25 -7.55 -10.21 16.35
CA GLU A 25 -8.59 -9.57 17.16
C GLU A 25 -8.43 -8.06 17.08
N ILE A 26 -9.48 -7.39 16.62
CA ILE A 26 -9.56 -5.94 16.67
C ILE A 26 -10.25 -5.59 17.98
N LYS A 27 -9.56 -4.83 18.85
CA LYS A 27 -10.16 -4.34 20.09
C LYS A 27 -11.36 -3.47 19.72
N SER A 28 -12.55 -3.86 20.21
CA SER A 28 -13.80 -3.23 19.90
C SER A 28 -13.74 -1.73 20.17
N SER A 29 -13.89 -0.93 19.13
CA SER A 29 -14.26 0.47 19.27
C SER A 29 -15.78 0.55 19.32
N ALA A 30 -16.35 1.59 19.95
CA ALA A 30 -17.78 1.88 19.91
C ALA A 30 -18.29 2.29 18.52
N VAL A 31 -17.53 1.95 17.47
CA VAL A 31 -17.81 2.32 16.07
C VAL A 31 -18.60 1.19 15.42
N ASN A 32 -19.76 1.55 14.86
CA ASN A 32 -20.62 0.64 14.12
C ASN A 32 -20.31 0.70 12.60
N GLU A 33 -20.01 1.88 12.09
CA GLU A 33 -19.84 2.13 10.66
C GLU A 33 -18.56 2.91 10.38
N ILE A 34 -17.94 2.62 9.24
CA ILE A 34 -16.84 3.38 8.68
C ILE A 34 -17.31 4.00 7.37
N TYR A 35 -17.12 5.30 7.25
CA TYR A 35 -17.48 6.07 6.07
C TYR A 35 -16.25 6.28 5.19
N MET A 36 -16.35 5.91 3.93
CA MET A 36 -15.31 6.12 2.92
C MET A 36 -15.61 7.39 2.13
N TYR A 37 -14.72 8.37 2.21
CA TYR A 37 -14.81 9.64 1.50
C TYR A 37 -13.74 9.79 0.45
N GLU A 38 -14.01 10.57 -0.58
CA GLU A 38 -13.03 11.07 -1.54
C GLU A 38 -12.98 12.59 -1.49
N CYS A 39 -11.78 13.17 -1.42
CA CYS A 39 -11.57 14.59 -1.55
C CYS A 39 -11.83 15.05 -2.99
N SER A 40 -12.71 16.07 -3.19
CA SER A 40 -13.01 16.59 -4.53
C SER A 40 -11.84 17.32 -5.21
N GLN A 41 -10.85 17.76 -4.45
CA GLN A 41 -9.69 18.48 -4.97
C GLN A 41 -8.53 17.55 -5.35
N CYS A 42 -8.09 16.69 -4.42
CA CYS A 42 -6.91 15.86 -4.62
C CYS A 42 -7.23 14.40 -4.95
N HIS A 43 -8.50 13.99 -4.90
CA HIS A 43 -8.95 12.61 -5.13
C HIS A 43 -8.37 11.56 -4.16
N LEU A 44 -7.79 11.99 -3.03
CA LEU A 44 -7.43 11.07 -1.97
C LEU A 44 -8.70 10.46 -1.39
N THR A 45 -8.76 9.14 -1.32
CA THR A 45 -9.79 8.45 -0.57
C THR A 45 -9.32 8.21 0.86
N PHE A 46 -10.19 8.46 1.85
CA PHE A 46 -9.89 8.27 3.26
C PHE A 46 -11.11 7.78 4.02
N PHE A 47 -10.90 7.26 5.23
CA PHE A 47 -11.95 6.67 6.04
C PHE A 47 -12.18 7.47 7.32
N GLN A 48 -13.47 7.55 7.75
CA GLN A 48 -13.89 8.18 8.99
C GLN A 48 -14.90 7.28 9.74
N PRO A 49 -14.74 7.11 11.07
CA PRO A 49 -13.61 7.56 11.86
C PRO A 49 -12.31 6.89 11.45
N SER A 50 -11.18 7.59 11.67
CA SER A 50 -9.84 7.03 11.41
C SER A 50 -9.50 6.03 12.52
N ILE A 51 -9.64 4.74 12.22
CA ILE A 51 -9.34 3.65 13.15
C ILE A 51 -8.01 3.04 12.72
N THR A 52 -7.00 3.14 13.57
CA THR A 52 -5.68 2.54 13.35
C THR A 52 -5.56 1.22 14.07
N GLY A 53 -4.79 0.29 13.49
CA GLY A 53 -4.33 -0.89 14.20
C GLY A 53 -3.37 -0.52 15.33
N ASP A 54 -3.44 -1.23 16.46
CA ASP A 54 -2.44 -1.13 17.52
C ASP A 54 -1.24 -2.06 17.23
N GLU A 55 -0.22 -2.00 18.10
CA GLU A 55 0.97 -2.85 17.97
C GLU A 55 0.62 -4.34 17.91
N SER A 56 -0.37 -4.78 18.67
CA SER A 56 -0.83 -6.17 18.66
C SER A 56 -1.45 -6.57 17.32
N PHE A 57 -2.23 -5.69 16.71
CA PHE A 57 -2.82 -5.90 15.39
C PHE A 57 -1.75 -6.12 14.32
N TYR A 58 -0.75 -5.23 14.26
CA TYR A 58 0.33 -5.34 13.27
C TYR A 58 1.25 -6.52 13.55
N SER A 59 1.52 -6.86 14.83
CA SER A 59 2.31 -8.03 15.20
C SER A 59 1.65 -9.35 14.77
N GLU A 60 0.33 -9.46 14.91
CA GLU A 60 -0.40 -10.64 14.43
C GLU A 60 -0.43 -10.72 12.89
N LEU A 61 -0.64 -9.60 12.19
CA LEU A 61 -0.56 -9.58 10.72
C LEU A 61 0.83 -9.95 10.21
N ALA A 62 1.88 -9.50 10.90
CA ALA A 62 3.27 -9.75 10.52
C ALA A 62 3.66 -11.24 10.56
N LYS A 63 2.89 -12.11 11.24
CA LYS A 63 3.10 -13.56 11.22
C LYS A 63 2.78 -14.20 9.86
N ASN A 64 2.07 -13.48 9.00
CA ASN A 64 1.75 -13.96 7.66
C ASN A 64 2.95 -13.79 6.72
N SER A 65 3.26 -14.83 5.93
CA SER A 65 4.44 -14.87 5.04
C SER A 65 4.46 -13.77 3.96
N TRP A 66 3.32 -13.22 3.61
CA TRP A 66 3.19 -12.13 2.64
C TRP A 66 3.51 -10.75 3.23
N TYR A 67 3.55 -10.58 4.55
CA TYR A 67 3.72 -9.27 5.19
C TYR A 67 5.15 -8.72 5.00
N HIS A 68 6.17 -9.52 5.26
CA HIS A 68 7.57 -9.15 5.11
C HIS A 68 8.22 -9.79 3.88
N MET A 69 7.68 -9.49 2.69
CA MET A 69 8.24 -10.03 1.46
C MET A 69 9.68 -9.56 1.24
N LYS A 70 10.58 -10.51 0.98
CA LYS A 70 12.01 -10.22 0.69
C LYS A 70 12.20 -9.48 -0.64
N ASN A 71 11.34 -9.76 -1.59
CA ASN A 71 11.38 -9.17 -2.93
C ASN A 71 10.03 -8.52 -3.22
N LYS A 72 10.05 -7.22 -3.39
CA LYS A 72 8.90 -6.45 -3.85
C LYS A 72 9.26 -5.77 -5.17
N TRP A 73 8.29 -5.64 -6.07
CA TRP A 73 8.51 -5.02 -7.37
C TRP A 73 9.01 -3.57 -7.24
N GLU A 74 8.47 -2.82 -6.30
CA GLU A 74 8.88 -1.44 -6.03
C GLU A 74 10.33 -1.32 -5.55
N PHE A 75 10.88 -2.36 -4.92
CA PHE A 75 12.31 -2.38 -4.55
C PHE A 75 13.21 -2.37 -5.79
N GLU A 76 12.88 -3.19 -6.80
CA GLU A 76 13.65 -3.22 -8.05
C GLU A 76 13.56 -1.88 -8.79
N GLN A 77 12.39 -1.21 -8.75
CA GLN A 77 12.26 0.13 -9.31
C GLN A 77 13.12 1.15 -8.57
N ALA A 78 13.15 1.11 -7.24
CA ALA A 78 13.92 2.05 -6.42
C ALA A 78 15.44 1.85 -6.61
N LEU A 79 15.89 0.61 -6.77
CA LEU A 79 17.30 0.29 -7.02
C LEU A 79 17.86 0.92 -8.31
N GLU A 80 17.01 1.22 -9.29
CA GLU A 80 17.40 1.93 -10.52
C GLU A 80 17.60 3.45 -10.30
N ASP A 81 16.98 3.99 -9.26
CA ASP A 81 16.93 5.43 -8.98
C ASP A 81 17.92 5.89 -7.89
N ILE A 82 18.61 4.93 -7.21
CA ILE A 82 19.54 5.21 -6.11
C ILE A 82 20.97 5.01 -6.59
N SER A 83 21.81 6.01 -6.32
CA SER A 83 23.23 6.00 -6.72
C SER A 83 24.12 5.44 -5.61
N PRO A 84 25.33 4.90 -5.94
CA PRO A 84 26.23 4.30 -4.95
C PRO A 84 26.66 5.25 -3.81
N HIS A 85 26.66 6.55 -4.05
CA HIS A 85 27.08 7.57 -3.08
C HIS A 85 25.92 8.20 -2.32
N ASP A 86 24.66 7.83 -2.62
CA ASP A 86 23.48 8.38 -1.94
C ASP A 86 23.44 7.90 -0.48
N ARG A 87 23.19 8.82 0.45
CA ARG A 87 22.76 8.49 1.82
C ARG A 87 21.25 8.27 1.82
N VAL A 88 20.82 7.06 2.16
CA VAL A 88 19.45 6.60 2.00
C VAL A 88 18.78 6.36 3.34
N LEU A 89 17.58 6.91 3.54
CA LEU A 89 16.68 6.59 4.64
C LEU A 89 15.50 5.77 4.12
N GLU A 90 15.21 4.63 4.74
CA GLU A 90 13.95 3.91 4.56
C GLU A 90 13.04 4.09 5.78
N ILE A 91 11.84 4.66 5.56
CA ILE A 91 10.80 4.80 6.56
C ILE A 91 9.90 3.56 6.51
N GLY A 92 9.68 2.92 7.68
CA GLY A 92 8.98 1.64 7.74
C GLY A 92 9.81 0.50 7.18
N CYS A 93 11.10 0.45 7.53
CA CYS A 93 12.06 -0.50 6.96
C CYS A 93 11.79 -1.97 7.34
N GLY A 94 10.92 -2.24 8.30
CA GLY A 94 10.61 -3.58 8.78
C GLY A 94 11.86 -4.38 9.11
N THR A 95 12.01 -5.55 8.51
CA THR A 95 13.18 -6.44 8.71
C THR A 95 14.41 -6.03 7.88
N GLY A 96 14.43 -4.83 7.28
CA GLY A 96 15.57 -4.28 6.54
C GLY A 96 15.87 -4.96 5.20
N ASN A 97 14.89 -5.57 4.57
CA ASN A 97 15.10 -6.33 3.32
C ASN A 97 15.55 -5.45 2.16
N PHE A 98 14.98 -4.25 2.02
CA PHE A 98 15.38 -3.32 0.96
C PHE A 98 16.77 -2.73 1.23
N LEU A 99 17.04 -2.30 2.46
CA LEU A 99 18.34 -1.76 2.85
C LEU A 99 19.47 -2.78 2.68
N LYS A 100 19.18 -4.08 2.96
CA LYS A 100 20.14 -5.14 2.68
C LYS A 100 20.45 -5.26 1.18
N LYS A 101 19.42 -5.15 0.31
CA LYS A 101 19.64 -5.14 -1.15
C LYS A 101 20.49 -3.96 -1.61
N LEU A 102 20.34 -2.79 -0.99
CA LEU A 102 21.18 -1.62 -1.26
C LEU A 102 22.65 -1.91 -0.89
N LYS A 103 22.88 -2.43 0.31
CA LYS A 103 24.25 -2.82 0.74
C LYS A 103 24.88 -3.88 -0.16
N ASP A 104 24.12 -4.88 -0.58
CA ASP A 104 24.58 -5.90 -1.51
C ASP A 104 24.97 -5.35 -2.88
N ARG A 105 24.53 -4.13 -3.21
CA ARG A 105 24.91 -3.37 -4.42
C ARG A 105 25.99 -2.31 -4.16
N GLY A 106 26.59 -2.30 -2.97
CA GLY A 106 27.66 -1.37 -2.60
C GLY A 106 27.20 0.01 -2.17
N ILE A 107 25.92 0.18 -1.83
CA ILE A 107 25.39 1.43 -1.27
C ILE A 107 25.46 1.30 0.26
N GLU A 108 26.53 1.87 0.85
CA GLU A 108 26.87 1.64 2.26
C GLU A 108 26.12 2.56 3.24
N GLN A 109 25.78 3.78 2.83
CA GLN A 109 25.15 4.78 3.70
C GLN A 109 23.64 4.59 3.74
N VAL A 110 23.18 3.55 4.43
CA VAL A 110 21.76 3.20 4.53
C VAL A 110 21.31 3.19 5.99
N VAL A 111 20.19 3.85 6.27
CA VAL A 111 19.56 3.93 7.59
C VAL A 111 18.08 3.54 7.46
N GLY A 112 17.57 2.81 8.42
CA GLY A 112 16.16 2.46 8.50
C GLY A 112 15.50 2.94 9.79
N ILE A 113 14.24 3.32 9.69
CA ILE A 113 13.39 3.54 10.88
C ILE A 113 12.13 2.69 10.80
N ASP A 114 11.70 2.18 11.94
CA ASP A 114 10.45 1.46 12.11
C ASP A 114 9.97 1.55 13.56
N ILE A 115 8.68 1.36 13.80
CA ILE A 115 8.10 1.29 15.15
C ILE A 115 8.12 -0.14 15.71
N ASN A 116 8.23 -1.17 14.84
CA ASN A 116 8.22 -2.58 15.22
C ASN A 116 9.62 -3.04 15.68
N GLU A 117 9.76 -3.21 16.99
CA GLU A 117 11.03 -3.59 17.61
C GLU A 117 11.56 -4.96 17.17
N ASP A 118 10.67 -5.94 16.97
CA ASP A 118 11.09 -7.30 16.57
C ASP A 118 11.57 -7.33 15.12
N ALA A 119 10.94 -6.59 14.24
CA ALA A 119 11.43 -6.40 12.87
C ALA A 119 12.81 -5.72 12.86
N LEU A 120 13.01 -4.71 13.69
CA LEU A 120 14.30 -4.02 13.81
C LEU A 120 15.42 -4.93 14.36
N LYS A 121 15.12 -5.84 15.29
CA LYS A 121 16.09 -6.85 15.76
C LYS A 121 16.59 -7.72 14.61
N GLU A 122 15.69 -8.11 13.69
CA GLU A 122 16.08 -8.86 12.50
C GLU A 122 16.92 -8.03 11.54
N ALA A 123 16.55 -6.77 11.29
CA ALA A 123 17.33 -5.85 10.46
C ALA A 123 18.75 -5.64 11.01
N LYS A 124 18.91 -5.47 12.34
CA LYS A 124 20.22 -5.38 13.00
C LYS A 124 21.07 -6.65 12.79
N ARG A 125 20.47 -7.84 12.85
CA ARG A 125 21.19 -9.11 12.56
C ARG A 125 21.71 -9.16 11.12
N LYS A 126 21.09 -8.45 10.19
CA LYS A 126 21.55 -8.31 8.79
C LYS A 126 22.63 -7.22 8.62
N GLY A 127 23.08 -6.59 9.72
CA GLY A 127 24.09 -5.52 9.69
C GLY A 127 23.54 -4.20 9.17
N ILE A 128 22.23 -3.96 9.30
CA ILE A 128 21.61 -2.69 8.91
C ILE A 128 21.54 -1.76 10.13
N GLU A 129 21.90 -0.50 9.92
CA GLU A 129 21.70 0.58 10.89
C GLU A 129 20.24 0.95 10.94
N VAL A 130 19.58 0.72 12.09
CA VAL A 130 18.14 0.97 12.24
C VAL A 130 17.81 1.51 13.62
N TYR A 131 16.76 2.35 13.67
CA TYR A 131 16.29 3.00 14.90
C TYR A 131 14.79 2.80 15.10
N LYS A 132 14.36 2.60 16.36
CA LYS A 132 12.95 2.60 16.76
C LYS A 132 12.53 4.05 16.99
N THR A 133 11.94 4.65 15.97
CA THR A 133 11.48 6.05 16.02
C THR A 133 10.46 6.29 14.91
N THR A 134 9.66 7.33 15.04
CA THR A 134 8.83 7.86 13.97
C THR A 134 9.61 8.85 13.11
N ILE A 135 9.07 9.21 11.97
CA ILE A 135 9.72 10.21 11.09
C ILE A 135 9.66 11.61 11.72
N GLU A 136 8.58 11.91 12.42
CA GLU A 136 8.40 13.19 13.11
C GLU A 136 9.45 13.38 14.21
N GLU A 137 9.74 12.33 14.98
CA GLU A 137 10.81 12.35 16.00
C GLU A 137 12.21 12.46 15.38
N LEU A 138 12.41 11.86 14.20
CA LEU A 138 13.70 11.91 13.51
C LEU A 138 14.01 13.33 13.01
N VAL A 139 13.02 14.03 12.45
CA VAL A 139 13.18 15.43 11.98
C VAL A 139 13.63 16.37 13.08
N GLU A 140 13.23 16.15 14.33
CA GLU A 140 13.68 16.96 15.48
C GLU A 140 15.19 16.83 15.73
N ARG A 141 15.81 15.74 15.29
CA ARG A 141 17.24 15.43 15.52
C ARG A 141 18.10 15.61 14.28
N GLU A 142 17.54 15.40 13.11
CA GLU A 142 18.23 15.49 11.83
C GLU A 142 17.42 16.36 10.86
N ASN A 143 18.12 17.12 10.03
CA ASN A 143 17.53 17.94 8.97
C ASN A 143 18.41 17.89 7.73
N GLN A 144 17.84 17.82 6.54
CA GLN A 144 18.52 17.85 5.24
C GLN A 144 19.75 16.95 5.16
N SER A 145 19.64 15.72 5.69
CA SER A 145 20.76 14.80 5.83
C SER A 145 20.83 13.74 4.75
N PHE A 146 19.71 13.46 4.04
CA PHE A 146 19.61 12.34 3.13
C PHE A 146 19.52 12.77 1.66
N ASP A 147 20.18 12.03 0.78
CA ASP A 147 20.06 12.19 -0.68
C ASP A 147 18.78 11.54 -1.17
N VAL A 148 18.37 10.45 -0.51
CA VAL A 148 17.13 9.70 -0.81
C VAL A 148 16.40 9.38 0.50
N VAL A 149 15.12 9.69 0.54
CA VAL A 149 14.18 9.17 1.52
C VAL A 149 13.19 8.28 0.79
N CYS A 150 13.01 7.04 1.26
CA CYS A 150 12.07 6.10 0.64
C CYS A 150 11.11 5.49 1.68
N SER A 151 9.93 5.12 1.18
CA SER A 151 8.87 4.51 1.97
C SER A 151 8.06 3.56 1.09
N PHE A 152 7.91 2.30 1.52
CA PHE A 152 7.23 1.26 0.74
C PHE A 152 6.12 0.61 1.56
N GLN A 153 4.86 0.83 1.13
CA GLN A 153 3.66 0.31 1.81
C GLN A 153 3.58 0.81 3.28
N VAL A 154 3.69 2.13 3.46
CA VAL A 154 3.60 2.80 4.77
C VAL A 154 2.62 3.96 4.75
N LEU A 155 2.65 4.80 3.69
CA LEU A 155 1.90 6.04 3.63
C LEU A 155 0.38 5.84 3.74
N GLU A 156 -0.13 4.70 3.29
CA GLU A 156 -1.53 4.30 3.40
C GLU A 156 -1.98 3.99 4.83
N HIS A 157 -1.04 3.71 5.72
CA HIS A 157 -1.31 3.42 7.15
C HIS A 157 -1.21 4.65 8.05
N VAL A 158 -0.70 5.76 7.51
CA VAL A 158 -0.40 6.96 8.32
C VAL A 158 -1.67 7.77 8.57
N PRO A 159 -1.99 8.12 9.84
CA PRO A 159 -3.17 8.92 10.16
C PRO A 159 -3.11 10.34 9.60
N ASN A 160 -1.91 10.93 9.52
CA ASN A 160 -1.68 12.25 8.96
C ASN A 160 -0.66 12.19 7.81
N PRO A 161 -1.09 11.84 6.59
CA PRO A 161 -0.18 11.69 5.46
C PRO A 161 0.52 13.00 5.05
N ARG A 162 -0.08 14.16 5.35
CA ARG A 162 0.55 15.44 5.06
C ARG A 162 1.77 15.67 5.95
N SER A 163 1.65 15.50 7.26
CA SER A 163 2.76 15.62 8.22
C SER A 163 3.90 14.66 7.87
N PHE A 164 3.57 13.41 7.56
CA PHE A 164 4.53 12.40 7.12
C PHE A 164 5.31 12.84 5.87
N LEU A 165 4.64 13.39 4.85
CA LEU A 165 5.28 13.85 3.63
C LEU A 165 6.15 15.10 3.87
N GLU A 166 5.66 16.06 4.66
CA GLU A 166 6.42 17.25 5.06
C GLU A 166 7.69 16.85 5.81
N ALA A 167 7.60 15.97 6.81
CA ALA A 167 8.75 15.45 7.53
C ALA A 167 9.74 14.69 6.61
N SER A 168 9.23 13.91 5.68
CA SER A 168 10.07 13.22 4.67
C SER A 168 10.86 14.20 3.81
N ILE A 169 10.24 15.33 3.45
CA ILE A 169 10.88 16.38 2.65
C ILE A 169 11.93 17.14 3.46
N ASP A 170 11.66 17.40 4.75
CA ASP A 170 12.58 18.12 5.62
C ASP A 170 13.88 17.35 5.84
N LEU A 171 13.84 16.03 5.86
CA LEU A 171 15.04 15.18 5.94
C LEU A 171 15.85 15.14 4.64
N LEU A 172 15.26 15.49 3.50
CA LEU A 172 15.96 15.51 2.22
C LEU A 172 16.87 16.74 2.08
N LYS A 173 18.08 16.52 1.58
CA LYS A 173 18.94 17.58 1.04
C LYS A 173 18.22 18.36 -0.06
N PRO A 174 18.61 19.61 -0.35
CA PRO A 174 18.15 20.31 -1.54
C PRO A 174 18.39 19.46 -2.81
N GLY A 175 17.37 19.26 -3.62
CA GLY A 175 17.46 18.39 -4.80
C GLY A 175 17.48 16.89 -4.50
N GLY A 176 17.24 16.47 -3.27
CA GLY A 176 17.11 15.06 -2.88
C GLY A 176 15.86 14.40 -3.46
N LYS A 177 15.79 13.08 -3.37
CA LYS A 177 14.74 12.25 -3.97
C LYS A 177 13.82 11.68 -2.89
N LEU A 178 12.50 11.86 -3.02
CA LEU A 178 11.51 11.12 -2.25
C LEU A 178 10.96 9.98 -3.12
N ILE A 179 11.12 8.75 -2.66
CA ILE A 179 10.64 7.55 -3.36
C ILE A 179 9.51 6.90 -2.55
N ILE A 180 8.36 6.71 -3.18
CA ILE A 180 7.17 6.14 -2.52
C ILE A 180 6.66 4.95 -3.33
N GLY A 181 6.46 3.82 -2.66
CA GLY A 181 5.71 2.67 -3.16
C GLY A 181 4.43 2.49 -2.33
N ILE A 182 3.26 2.60 -2.95
CA ILE A 182 1.94 2.54 -2.30
C ILE A 182 0.96 1.68 -3.08
N PRO A 183 -0.11 1.17 -2.44
CA PRO A 183 -1.18 0.49 -3.17
C PRO A 183 -1.83 1.41 -4.20
N ASN A 184 -2.04 0.89 -5.40
CA ASN A 184 -2.68 1.59 -6.50
C ASN A 184 -4.19 1.36 -6.49
N SER A 185 -4.96 2.31 -5.99
CA SER A 185 -6.42 2.18 -5.93
C SER A 185 -7.10 2.14 -7.32
N GLU A 186 -6.41 2.61 -8.37
CA GLU A 186 -6.88 2.53 -9.77
C GLU A 186 -6.35 1.31 -10.53
N GLY A 187 -5.57 0.44 -9.86
CA GLY A 187 -5.11 -0.83 -10.40
C GLY A 187 -6.20 -1.91 -10.40
N PHE A 188 -5.78 -3.17 -10.34
CA PHE A 188 -6.73 -4.28 -10.24
C PHE A 188 -7.59 -4.22 -8.97
N LEU A 189 -7.11 -3.54 -7.92
CA LEU A 189 -7.84 -3.38 -6.65
C LEU A 189 -9.21 -2.72 -6.82
N LYS A 190 -9.41 -1.86 -7.81
CA LYS A 190 -10.71 -1.25 -8.09
C LYS A 190 -11.80 -2.26 -8.50
N GLU A 191 -11.39 -3.42 -8.99
CA GLU A 191 -12.33 -4.49 -9.36
C GLU A 191 -12.66 -5.40 -8.18
N ILE A 192 -11.91 -5.29 -7.06
CA ILE A 192 -12.12 -6.13 -5.90
C ILE A 192 -13.28 -5.59 -5.07
N ARG A 193 -14.32 -6.41 -4.93
CA ARG A 193 -15.58 -6.02 -4.28
C ARG A 193 -15.41 -5.77 -2.77
N PHE A 194 -14.59 -6.59 -2.12
CA PHE A 194 -14.32 -6.47 -0.69
C PHE A 194 -12.88 -6.91 -0.39
N ASN A 195 -12.07 -5.99 0.13
CA ASN A 195 -10.69 -6.24 0.52
C ASN A 195 -10.44 -5.71 1.93
N LEU A 196 -10.37 -6.61 2.90
CA LEU A 196 -10.13 -6.26 4.31
C LEU A 196 -8.83 -5.49 4.50
N LEU A 197 -7.77 -5.87 3.77
CA LEU A 197 -6.47 -5.24 3.90
C LEU A 197 -6.41 -3.83 3.27
N ASP A 198 -7.43 -3.44 2.50
CA ASP A 198 -7.49 -2.13 1.86
C ASP A 198 -8.52 -1.18 2.55
N MET A 199 -8.70 -1.36 3.84
CA MET A 199 -9.57 -0.53 4.70
C MET A 199 -9.11 -0.56 6.17
N PRO A 200 -9.62 0.35 7.04
CA PRO A 200 -9.30 0.34 8.46
C PRO A 200 -9.61 -1.02 9.14
N PRO A 201 -8.78 -1.40 10.12
CA PRO A 201 -7.72 -0.61 10.75
C PRO A 201 -6.36 -0.68 10.03
N HIS A 202 -6.25 -1.40 8.89
CA HIS A 202 -4.99 -1.59 8.17
C HIS A 202 -4.67 -0.38 7.27
N HIS A 203 -5.49 -0.08 6.26
CA HIS A 203 -5.32 1.11 5.42
C HIS A 203 -6.28 2.22 5.84
N LEU A 204 -5.73 3.41 6.06
CA LEU A 204 -6.49 4.64 6.41
C LEU A 204 -6.78 5.50 5.20
N THR A 205 -5.97 5.35 4.14
CA THR A 205 -6.08 6.11 2.91
C THR A 205 -5.85 5.22 1.69
N ARG A 206 -6.47 5.62 0.56
CA ARG A 206 -6.24 4.99 -0.75
C ARG A 206 -5.75 6.03 -1.73
N TRP A 207 -4.69 5.68 -2.43
CA TRP A 207 -3.94 6.58 -3.30
C TRP A 207 -4.14 6.25 -4.77
N ASN A 208 -4.14 7.27 -5.59
CA ASN A 208 -4.19 7.17 -7.05
C ASN A 208 -3.27 8.20 -7.70
N MET A 209 -3.07 8.10 -9.02
CA MET A 209 -2.15 8.99 -9.72
C MET A 209 -2.56 10.47 -9.67
N LYS A 210 -3.87 10.78 -9.58
CA LYS A 210 -4.33 12.16 -9.47
C LYS A 210 -3.90 12.78 -8.14
N THR A 211 -4.01 12.00 -7.05
CA THR A 211 -3.53 12.40 -5.72
C THR A 211 -2.02 12.65 -5.74
N ILE A 212 -1.26 11.74 -6.36
CA ILE A 212 0.20 11.85 -6.49
C ILE A 212 0.59 13.14 -7.22
N LEU A 213 -0.04 13.45 -8.34
CA LEU A 213 0.23 14.68 -9.10
C LEU A 213 -0.24 15.93 -8.36
N TYR A 214 -1.28 15.83 -7.52
CA TYR A 214 -1.75 16.95 -6.73
C TYR A 214 -0.73 17.37 -5.65
N LEU A 215 0.11 16.46 -5.16
CA LEU A 215 1.15 16.79 -4.18
C LEU A 215 2.14 17.84 -4.69
N GLU A 216 2.41 17.89 -6.01
CA GLU A 216 3.28 18.92 -6.61
C GLU A 216 2.72 20.35 -6.43
N LYS A 217 1.41 20.49 -6.22
CA LYS A 217 0.76 21.80 -6.03
C LYS A 217 0.85 22.32 -4.60
N ILE A 218 1.04 21.44 -3.64
CA ILE A 218 0.94 21.75 -2.20
C ILE A 218 2.23 21.48 -1.43
N LEU A 219 3.18 20.77 -2.02
CA LEU A 219 4.48 20.44 -1.43
C LEU A 219 5.61 20.82 -2.40
N PRO A 220 6.83 21.13 -1.91
CA PRO A 220 7.98 21.44 -2.76
C PRO A 220 8.55 20.16 -3.41
N LEU A 221 7.74 19.48 -4.16
CA LEU A 221 8.04 18.22 -4.85
C LEU A 221 7.70 18.32 -6.34
N ARG A 222 8.48 17.62 -7.17
CA ARG A 222 8.22 17.42 -8.59
C ARG A 222 8.34 15.94 -8.94
N VAL A 223 7.34 15.37 -9.59
CA VAL A 223 7.38 13.98 -10.08
C VAL A 223 8.41 13.88 -11.20
N GLU A 224 9.41 13.02 -11.03
CA GLU A 224 10.40 12.70 -12.08
C GLU A 224 10.08 11.40 -12.81
N ARG A 225 9.59 10.42 -12.06
CA ARG A 225 9.26 9.09 -12.60
C ARG A 225 8.10 8.48 -11.80
N TYR A 226 7.25 7.78 -12.50
CA TYR A 226 6.29 6.87 -11.88
C TYR A 226 6.15 5.60 -12.71
N SER A 227 5.77 4.51 -12.06
CA SER A 227 5.53 3.23 -12.71
C SER A 227 4.41 2.48 -11.99
N PHE A 228 3.67 1.68 -12.74
CA PHE A 228 2.66 0.79 -12.21
C PHE A 228 3.17 -0.64 -12.25
N GLU A 229 3.06 -1.35 -11.14
CA GLU A 229 3.34 -2.77 -11.10
C GLU A 229 2.47 -3.50 -12.14
N PRO A 230 3.00 -4.42 -12.95
CA PRO A 230 2.20 -5.36 -13.71
C PRO A 230 1.40 -6.26 -12.76
N ILE A 231 0.21 -6.71 -13.16
CA ILE A 231 -0.54 -7.62 -12.30
C ILE A 231 0.26 -8.90 -11.99
N ALA A 232 0.47 -9.16 -10.71
CA ALA A 232 1.20 -10.34 -10.28
C ALA A 232 0.41 -11.63 -10.56
N LYS A 233 1.11 -12.71 -10.92
CA LYS A 233 0.48 -14.01 -11.26
C LYS A 233 -0.49 -14.52 -10.20
N TYR A 234 -0.16 -14.34 -8.92
CA TYR A 234 -1.01 -14.76 -7.81
C TYR A 234 -2.26 -13.88 -7.62
N HIS A 235 -2.28 -12.66 -8.17
CA HIS A 235 -3.46 -11.80 -8.16
C HIS A 235 -4.41 -12.04 -9.34
N MET A 236 -3.94 -12.67 -10.41
CA MET A 236 -4.71 -12.82 -11.66
C MET A 236 -6.04 -13.54 -11.46
N ALA A 237 -6.05 -14.65 -10.70
CA ALA A 237 -7.28 -15.42 -10.46
C ALA A 237 -8.28 -14.60 -9.63
N TRP A 238 -7.80 -13.88 -8.62
CA TRP A 238 -8.63 -13.01 -7.80
C TRP A 238 -9.22 -11.84 -8.60
N TYR A 239 -8.41 -11.20 -9.43
CA TYR A 239 -8.87 -10.18 -10.39
C TYR A 239 -9.96 -10.73 -11.33
N ALA A 240 -9.69 -11.86 -11.98
CA ALA A 240 -10.60 -12.44 -12.95
C ALA A 240 -11.95 -12.81 -12.34
N GLN A 241 -11.96 -13.40 -11.15
CA GLN A 241 -13.18 -13.74 -10.42
C GLN A 241 -14.00 -12.49 -10.10
N ASN A 242 -13.39 -11.46 -9.52
CA ASN A 242 -14.10 -10.22 -9.18
C ASN A 242 -14.59 -9.48 -10.43
N LYS A 243 -13.81 -9.47 -11.51
CA LYS A 243 -14.21 -8.87 -12.78
C LYS A 243 -15.46 -9.54 -13.36
N LEU A 244 -15.54 -10.86 -13.30
CA LEU A 244 -16.71 -11.61 -13.73
C LEU A 244 -17.93 -11.32 -12.85
N LEU A 245 -17.75 -11.28 -11.53
CA LEU A 245 -18.83 -10.92 -10.61
C LEU A 245 -19.35 -9.51 -10.86
N ASN A 246 -18.45 -8.54 -11.08
CA ASN A 246 -18.85 -7.16 -11.41
C ASN A 246 -19.58 -7.07 -12.75
N CYS A 247 -19.19 -7.85 -13.75
CA CYS A 247 -19.92 -7.94 -15.02
C CYS A 247 -21.31 -8.57 -14.81
N ALA A 248 -21.39 -9.65 -14.05
CA ALA A 248 -22.66 -10.30 -13.74
C ALA A 248 -23.61 -9.37 -12.96
N GLU A 249 -23.08 -8.59 -12.01
CA GLU A 249 -23.85 -7.61 -11.24
C GLU A 249 -24.48 -6.52 -12.14
N ARG A 250 -23.74 -6.07 -13.15
CA ARG A 250 -24.26 -5.10 -14.14
C ARG A 250 -25.40 -5.64 -14.98
N ILE A 251 -25.41 -6.95 -15.22
CA ILE A 251 -26.40 -7.63 -16.09
C ILE A 251 -27.62 -8.08 -15.26
N PHE A 252 -27.39 -8.71 -14.12
CA PHE A 252 -28.40 -9.40 -13.33
C PHE A 252 -28.81 -8.67 -12.06
N GLY A 253 -28.11 -7.61 -11.70
CA GLY A 253 -28.32 -6.86 -10.46
C GLY A 253 -27.60 -7.45 -9.24
N LYS A 254 -27.35 -6.58 -8.25
CA LYS A 254 -26.56 -6.89 -7.06
C LYS A 254 -27.12 -8.02 -6.21
N GLN A 255 -28.43 -8.03 -5.98
CA GLN A 255 -29.10 -9.02 -5.12
C GLN A 255 -28.93 -10.45 -5.65
N ILE A 256 -29.04 -10.65 -6.99
CA ILE A 256 -28.89 -11.98 -7.61
C ILE A 256 -27.44 -12.46 -7.47
N VAL A 257 -26.48 -11.57 -7.70
CA VAL A 257 -25.06 -11.94 -7.60
C VAL A 257 -24.67 -12.25 -6.16
N GLU A 258 -25.12 -11.49 -5.18
CA GLU A 258 -24.90 -11.77 -3.75
C GLU A 258 -25.55 -13.09 -3.33
N PHE A 259 -26.77 -13.38 -3.82
CA PHE A 259 -27.42 -14.67 -3.60
C PHE A 259 -26.57 -15.82 -4.16
N LEU A 260 -26.13 -15.73 -5.42
CA LEU A 260 -25.31 -16.76 -6.06
C LEU A 260 -23.94 -16.93 -5.40
N ASP A 261 -23.31 -15.85 -4.94
CA ASP A 261 -22.00 -15.88 -4.27
C ASP A 261 -22.02 -16.56 -2.90
N ASN A 262 -23.19 -16.68 -2.28
CA ASN A 262 -23.36 -17.42 -1.03
C ASN A 262 -23.31 -18.95 -1.19
N PHE A 263 -23.43 -19.48 -2.41
CA PHE A 263 -23.36 -20.91 -2.64
C PHE A 263 -21.92 -21.36 -2.96
N ILE A 264 -21.44 -22.37 -2.26
CA ILE A 264 -20.09 -22.95 -2.45
C ILE A 264 -19.92 -23.45 -3.90
N ILE A 265 -20.95 -24.09 -4.45
CA ILE A 265 -20.93 -24.62 -5.83
C ILE A 265 -20.73 -23.49 -6.85
N THR A 266 -21.45 -22.38 -6.70
CA THR A 266 -21.33 -21.23 -7.60
C THR A 266 -19.93 -20.63 -7.53
N ARG A 267 -19.35 -20.50 -6.33
CA ARG A 267 -17.97 -20.05 -6.16
C ARG A 267 -16.95 -20.98 -6.80
N MET A 268 -17.14 -22.30 -6.68
CA MET A 268 -16.29 -23.28 -7.35
C MET A 268 -16.38 -23.17 -8.87
N LEU A 269 -17.58 -23.06 -9.43
CA LEU A 269 -17.81 -22.88 -10.87
C LEU A 269 -17.20 -21.56 -11.38
N LEU A 270 -17.39 -20.45 -10.67
CA LEU A 270 -16.78 -19.15 -10.99
C LEU A 270 -15.26 -19.22 -10.96
N ASN A 271 -14.70 -19.91 -9.96
CA ASN A 271 -13.25 -20.08 -9.85
C ASN A 271 -12.70 -20.94 -11.01
N CYS A 272 -13.38 -22.03 -11.35
CA CYS A 272 -13.03 -22.87 -12.48
C CYS A 272 -13.12 -22.09 -13.81
N PHE A 273 -14.23 -21.40 -14.07
CA PHE A 273 -14.42 -20.57 -15.26
C PHE A 273 -13.38 -19.45 -15.36
N SER A 274 -13.11 -18.76 -14.26
CA SER A 274 -12.12 -17.68 -14.24
C SER A 274 -10.72 -18.16 -14.59
N ARG A 275 -10.32 -19.32 -14.09
CA ARG A 275 -8.98 -19.90 -14.30
C ARG A 275 -8.83 -20.60 -15.66
N CYS A 276 -9.85 -21.36 -16.08
CA CYS A 276 -9.75 -22.23 -17.25
C CYS A 276 -10.12 -21.55 -18.57
N LEU A 277 -10.96 -20.50 -18.52
CA LEU A 277 -11.45 -19.82 -19.73
C LEU A 277 -11.11 -18.33 -19.75
N PHE A 278 -11.46 -17.60 -18.71
CA PHE A 278 -11.34 -16.14 -18.72
C PHE A 278 -9.89 -15.66 -18.68
N LEU A 279 -9.04 -16.22 -17.83
CA LEU A 279 -7.61 -15.87 -17.77
C LEU A 279 -6.84 -16.22 -19.05
N PRO A 280 -7.00 -17.42 -19.65
CA PRO A 280 -6.39 -17.71 -20.94
C PRO A 280 -6.84 -16.75 -22.03
N MET A 281 -8.13 -16.39 -22.08
CA MET A 281 -8.64 -15.41 -23.04
C MET A 281 -7.97 -14.04 -22.86
N LEU A 282 -7.84 -13.55 -21.64
CA LEU A 282 -7.15 -12.27 -21.33
C LEU A 282 -5.66 -12.34 -21.72
N SER A 283 -5.04 -13.50 -21.58
CA SER A 283 -3.63 -13.71 -21.95
C SER A 283 -3.45 -13.71 -23.46
N ILE A 284 -4.29 -14.43 -24.20
CA ILE A 284 -4.27 -14.51 -25.68
C ILE A 284 -4.51 -13.12 -26.29
N THR A 285 -5.43 -12.34 -25.73
CA THR A 285 -5.72 -10.98 -26.22
C THR A 285 -4.66 -9.94 -25.81
N GLY A 286 -3.67 -10.32 -25.01
CA GLY A 286 -2.68 -9.39 -24.44
C GLY A 286 -3.26 -8.39 -23.44
N THR A 287 -4.54 -8.51 -23.11
CA THR A 287 -5.23 -7.59 -22.17
C THR A 287 -4.63 -7.67 -20.77
N ILE A 288 -4.16 -8.85 -20.37
CA ILE A 288 -3.57 -9.08 -19.04
C ILE A 288 -2.34 -8.18 -18.78
N ASN A 289 -1.54 -7.91 -19.81
CA ASN A 289 -0.33 -7.07 -19.72
C ASN A 289 -0.66 -5.58 -19.54
N LYS A 290 -1.92 -5.18 -19.78
CA LYS A 290 -2.39 -3.80 -19.58
C LYS A 290 -3.00 -3.57 -18.21
N ILE A 291 -3.18 -4.63 -17.41
CA ILE A 291 -3.77 -4.52 -16.09
C ILE A 291 -2.68 -4.06 -15.13
N ARG A 292 -2.91 -2.89 -14.53
CA ARG A 292 -2.04 -2.35 -13.47
C ARG A 292 -2.20 -3.19 -12.21
N GLY A 293 -1.07 -3.57 -11.62
CA GLY A 293 -0.99 -4.38 -10.41
C GLY A 293 -1.31 -3.64 -9.13
N HIS A 294 -0.78 -4.18 -8.04
CA HIS A 294 -1.04 -3.70 -6.70
C HIS A 294 -0.36 -2.37 -6.42
N THR A 295 0.88 -2.18 -6.88
CA THR A 295 1.74 -1.08 -6.45
C THR A 295 1.85 0.03 -7.49
N LEU A 296 1.79 1.26 -7.02
CA LEU A 296 2.20 2.49 -7.69
C LEU A 296 3.54 2.92 -7.10
N TYR A 297 4.56 2.99 -7.93
CA TYR A 297 5.88 3.54 -7.61
C TYR A 297 5.97 4.97 -8.10
N VAL A 298 6.49 5.87 -7.26
CA VAL A 298 6.71 7.27 -7.60
C VAL A 298 8.05 7.75 -7.07
N LYS A 299 8.81 8.44 -7.92
CA LYS A 299 9.99 9.22 -7.54
C LYS A 299 9.71 10.69 -7.71
N TYR A 300 9.86 11.44 -6.65
CA TYR A 300 9.84 12.91 -6.66
C TYR A 300 11.25 13.46 -6.48
N ARG A 301 11.44 14.67 -6.99
CA ARG A 301 12.57 15.56 -6.68
C ARG A 301 12.10 16.65 -5.73
N LYS A 302 12.85 16.89 -4.63
CA LYS A 302 12.65 18.08 -3.80
C LYS A 302 13.07 19.29 -4.61
N VAL A 303 12.13 20.21 -4.82
CA VAL A 303 12.38 21.51 -5.44
C VAL A 303 12.58 22.55 -4.34
N ARG A 304 13.33 23.60 -4.65
CA ARG A 304 13.72 24.62 -3.67
C ARG A 304 12.52 25.32 -3.03
#